data_c0f9174d599d96d3e06ce4c65aac388d
#
_entry.id   c0f9174d599d96d3e06ce4c65aac388d
#
_cell.length_a   1.000
_cell.length_b   1.000
_cell.length_c   1.000
_cell.angle_alpha   90.00
_cell.angle_beta   90.00
_cell.angle_gamma   90.00
#
_symmetry.space_group_name_H-M   'P 1'
#
loop_
_entity.id
_entity.type
_entity.pdbx_description
1 polymer ?
#
loop_
_entity_poly.entity_id
_entity_poly.type
_entity_poly.pdbx_seq_one_letter_code
_entity_poly.pdbx_strand_id
1 'polypeptide(L)'
;MEGVTVKRLCTYGQFEYEKTMKALNYPSEICFDTNQFTSHESLSKFYIQNLDYLDFGDGFLVTLDDLLLINCKHIGVTFSRLREKHLNIYLKSWLRGQKEELEHVCLLASRINWEEVVPYNKEVLLKGLKYTTVSDDVERLFYCSVPDTDGKRVVAIKGGYDIRRKDGRLFTIVLQNDFPRFEMFVWSNDQ
;
A
#
# COMPACT_ATOMS: atom_id res chain seq x y z
N MET A 1 23.47 5.61 -28.46
CA MET A 1 23.47 5.52 -26.97
C MET A 1 22.14 4.91 -26.59
N GLU A 2 22.12 3.68 -26.10
CA GLU A 2 20.94 3.08 -25.51
C GLU A 2 20.60 3.88 -24.24
N GLY A 3 19.40 4.45 -24.18
CA GLY A 3 18.98 5.30 -23.07
C GLY A 3 18.87 4.47 -21.80
N VAL A 4 19.40 4.98 -20.70
CA VAL A 4 19.20 4.39 -19.38
C VAL A 4 17.70 4.50 -19.03
N THR A 5 17.02 3.38 -18.82
CA THR A 5 15.66 3.36 -18.33
C THR A 5 15.69 3.31 -16.79
N VAL A 6 15.20 4.35 -16.15
CA VAL A 6 15.03 4.40 -14.69
C VAL A 6 13.71 3.77 -14.35
N LYS A 7 13.72 2.64 -13.62
CA LYS A 7 12.50 1.95 -13.19
C LYS A 7 11.96 2.52 -11.88
N ARG A 8 12.84 2.76 -10.89
CA ARG A 8 12.50 3.29 -9.57
C ARG A 8 13.13 4.64 -9.32
N LEU A 9 12.33 5.59 -8.87
CA LEU A 9 12.74 6.90 -8.41
C LEU A 9 12.45 7.04 -6.92
N CYS A 10 13.48 7.19 -6.10
CA CYS A 10 13.34 7.59 -4.70
C CYS A 10 13.75 9.06 -4.56
N THR A 11 12.90 9.88 -3.98
CA THR A 11 13.13 11.32 -3.90
C THR A 11 13.41 11.74 -2.46
N TYR A 12 14.47 12.50 -2.28
CA TYR A 12 14.86 13.11 -1.01
C TYR A 12 14.95 14.61 -1.19
N GLY A 13 14.17 15.38 -0.43
CA GLY A 13 14.16 16.84 -0.53
C GLY A 13 13.37 17.38 -1.73
N GLN A 14 13.48 18.68 -2.02
CA GLN A 14 12.71 19.35 -3.08
C GLN A 14 13.19 18.97 -4.48
N PHE A 15 12.27 18.65 -5.38
CA PHE A 15 12.58 18.42 -6.78
C PHE A 15 11.46 18.95 -7.71
N GLU A 16 11.85 19.32 -8.94
CA GLU A 16 10.90 19.74 -9.97
C GLU A 16 10.26 18.53 -10.62
N TYR A 17 9.08 18.14 -10.12
CA TYR A 17 8.41 16.91 -10.52
C TYR A 17 8.29 16.71 -12.04
N GLU A 18 7.61 17.61 -12.74
CA GLU A 18 7.33 17.41 -14.18
C GLU A 18 8.59 17.28 -15.02
N LYS A 19 9.59 18.09 -14.70
CA LYS A 19 10.89 18.07 -15.39
C LYS A 19 11.65 16.77 -15.12
N THR A 20 11.67 16.33 -13.86
CA THR A 20 12.35 15.11 -13.45
C THR A 20 11.68 13.87 -14.04
N MET A 21 10.37 13.76 -13.95
CA MET A 21 9.63 12.61 -14.49
C MET A 21 9.80 12.50 -16.01
N LYS A 22 9.74 13.62 -16.73
CA LYS A 22 9.99 13.65 -18.17
C LYS A 22 11.42 13.27 -18.51
N ALA A 23 12.40 13.79 -17.75
CA ALA A 23 13.81 13.47 -17.98
C ALA A 23 14.15 11.99 -17.73
N LEU A 24 13.42 11.33 -16.80
CA LEU A 24 13.57 9.92 -16.47
C LEU A 24 12.62 9.00 -17.24
N ASN A 25 11.90 9.52 -18.22
CA ASN A 25 10.92 8.78 -19.01
C ASN A 25 9.81 8.10 -18.18
N TYR A 26 9.30 8.80 -17.16
CA TYR A 26 8.20 8.37 -16.29
C TYR A 26 8.43 7.00 -15.64
N PRO A 27 9.24 6.92 -14.57
CA PRO A 27 9.45 5.70 -13.82
C PRO A 27 8.12 5.09 -13.34
N SER A 28 8.00 3.76 -13.40
CA SER A 28 6.80 3.06 -12.91
C SER A 28 6.79 2.84 -11.40
N GLU A 29 7.92 3.06 -10.72
CA GLU A 29 8.08 2.89 -9.29
C GLU A 29 8.55 4.21 -8.66
N ILE A 30 7.79 4.73 -7.69
CA ILE A 30 8.08 6.03 -7.07
C ILE A 30 8.03 5.90 -5.56
N CYS A 31 9.07 6.41 -4.89
CA CYS A 31 9.14 6.53 -3.44
C CYS A 31 9.34 8.01 -3.08
N PHE A 32 8.43 8.56 -2.32
CA PHE A 32 8.54 9.90 -1.74
C PHE A 32 8.96 9.80 -0.29
N ASP A 33 10.19 10.17 0.04
CA ASP A 33 10.69 10.14 1.42
C ASP A 33 10.03 11.24 2.28
N THR A 34 9.90 12.43 1.74
CA THR A 34 9.29 13.57 2.43
C THR A 34 8.28 14.28 1.54
N ASN A 35 7.28 14.92 2.16
CA ASN A 35 6.28 15.68 1.40
C ASN A 35 6.89 16.94 0.79
N GLN A 36 6.98 16.95 -0.53
CA GLN A 36 7.57 18.01 -1.33
C GLN A 36 6.55 18.75 -2.18
N PHE A 37 5.29 18.33 -2.12
CA PHE A 37 4.25 18.90 -2.94
C PHE A 37 3.71 20.18 -2.34
N THR A 38 3.60 21.22 -3.16
CA THR A 38 3.05 22.52 -2.77
C THR A 38 1.53 22.51 -2.67
N SER A 39 0.89 21.51 -3.31
CA SER A 39 -0.56 21.35 -3.27
C SER A 39 -0.96 19.87 -3.37
N HIS A 40 -2.13 19.54 -2.84
CA HIS A 40 -2.73 18.22 -2.99
C HIS A 40 -3.02 17.88 -4.45
N GLU A 41 -3.37 18.86 -5.28
CA GLU A 41 -3.60 18.67 -6.72
C GLU A 41 -2.34 18.16 -7.44
N SER A 42 -1.18 18.70 -7.09
CA SER A 42 0.09 18.24 -7.68
C SER A 42 0.38 16.78 -7.32
N LEU A 43 0.06 16.37 -6.09
CA LEU A 43 0.23 14.99 -5.62
C LEU A 43 -0.79 14.04 -6.27
N SER A 44 -2.05 14.46 -6.42
CA SER A 44 -3.13 13.61 -6.95
C SER A 44 -2.90 13.14 -8.39
N LYS A 45 -2.07 13.82 -9.16
CA LYS A 45 -1.66 13.40 -10.51
C LYS A 45 -0.96 12.04 -10.52
N PHE A 46 -0.34 11.63 -9.40
CA PHE A 46 0.29 10.32 -9.26
C PHE A 46 -0.72 9.21 -8.99
N TYR A 47 -1.83 9.54 -8.33
CA TYR A 47 -2.82 8.55 -7.92
C TYR A 47 -3.50 7.86 -9.08
N ILE A 48 -3.69 8.57 -10.20
CA ILE A 48 -4.37 8.06 -11.39
C ILE A 48 -3.42 7.40 -12.40
N GLN A 49 -2.10 7.43 -12.14
CA GLN A 49 -1.12 6.77 -13.00
C GLN A 49 -1.10 5.27 -12.68
N ASN A 50 -0.93 4.45 -13.70
CA ASN A 50 -0.74 3.01 -13.55
C ASN A 50 0.70 2.73 -13.09
N LEU A 51 0.99 2.97 -11.82
CA LEU A 51 2.30 2.73 -11.24
C LEU A 51 2.41 1.27 -10.77
N ASP A 52 3.62 0.72 -10.84
CA ASP A 52 3.91 -0.56 -10.22
C ASP A 52 4.08 -0.41 -8.70
N TYR A 53 4.72 0.69 -8.27
CA TYR A 53 5.02 0.93 -6.85
C TYR A 53 4.85 2.42 -6.51
N LEU A 54 4.16 2.71 -5.42
CA LEU A 54 4.00 4.06 -4.89
C LEU A 54 4.13 4.02 -3.37
N ASP A 55 5.14 4.68 -2.84
CA ASP A 55 5.42 4.74 -1.41
C ASP A 55 5.49 6.19 -0.91
N PHE A 56 4.80 6.44 0.18
CA PHE A 56 4.75 7.73 0.85
C PHE A 56 5.45 7.66 2.19
N GLY A 57 6.60 8.31 2.28
CA GLY A 57 7.37 8.46 3.50
C GLY A 57 6.76 9.44 4.49
N ASP A 58 7.60 10.07 5.28
CA ASP A 58 7.16 10.97 6.34
C ASP A 58 6.54 12.27 5.79
N GLY A 59 5.59 12.82 6.54
CA GLY A 59 4.93 14.08 6.21
C GLY A 59 3.80 14.00 5.19
N PHE A 60 3.48 12.84 4.64
CA PHE A 60 2.31 12.68 3.77
C PHE A 60 1.05 12.40 4.57
N LEU A 61 0.04 13.23 4.33
CA LEU A 61 -1.29 13.03 4.89
C LEU A 61 -2.20 12.34 3.85
N VAL A 62 -1.98 11.04 3.66
CA VAL A 62 -2.83 10.23 2.76
C VAL A 62 -4.19 10.04 3.41
N THR A 63 -5.24 10.47 2.72
CA THR A 63 -6.65 10.33 3.15
C THR A 63 -7.25 9.04 2.60
N LEU A 64 -8.49 8.72 3.03
CA LEU A 64 -9.24 7.61 2.44
C LEU A 64 -9.53 7.86 0.96
N ASP A 65 -9.88 9.08 0.58
CA ASP A 65 -10.18 9.44 -0.80
C ASP A 65 -8.94 9.27 -1.69
N ASP A 66 -7.76 9.66 -1.18
CA ASP A 66 -6.49 9.41 -1.87
C ASP A 66 -6.26 7.92 -2.08
N LEU A 67 -6.40 7.11 -1.02
CA LEU A 67 -6.20 5.68 -1.09
C LEU A 67 -7.19 5.01 -2.07
N LEU A 68 -8.41 5.53 -2.15
CA LEU A 68 -9.41 5.08 -3.13
C LEU A 68 -9.06 5.49 -4.57
N LEU A 69 -8.35 6.60 -4.78
CA LEU A 69 -7.93 7.07 -6.10
C LEU A 69 -6.65 6.39 -6.62
N ILE A 70 -5.72 6.04 -5.73
CA ILE A 70 -4.44 5.46 -6.11
C ILE A 70 -4.64 4.20 -6.95
N ASN A 71 -4.12 4.21 -8.19
CA ASN A 71 -4.11 3.06 -9.09
C ASN A 71 -2.68 2.52 -9.21
N CYS A 72 -2.34 1.55 -8.35
CA CYS A 72 -0.99 1.04 -8.22
C CYS A 72 -1.03 -0.43 -7.78
N LYS A 73 0.00 -1.22 -8.13
CA LYS A 73 0.11 -2.61 -7.66
C LYS A 73 0.55 -2.68 -6.20
N HIS A 74 1.50 -1.84 -5.81
CA HIS A 74 2.02 -1.79 -4.45
C HIS A 74 1.89 -0.38 -3.87
N ILE A 75 1.23 -0.26 -2.74
CA ILE A 75 1.01 1.01 -2.03
C ILE A 75 1.65 0.92 -0.66
N GLY A 76 2.60 1.81 -0.37
CA GLY A 76 3.19 2.04 0.94
C GLY A 76 2.81 3.41 1.49
N VAL A 77 2.48 3.48 2.78
CA VAL A 77 2.28 4.74 3.49
C VAL A 77 2.90 4.64 4.87
N THR A 78 3.97 5.40 5.08
CA THR A 78 4.59 5.56 6.40
C THR A 78 3.87 6.65 7.18
N PHE A 79 3.58 6.39 8.46
CA PHE A 79 2.84 7.32 9.34
C PHE A 79 1.39 7.62 8.90
N SER A 80 0.69 6.60 8.42
CA SER A 80 -0.72 6.72 8.05
C SER A 80 -1.60 7.10 9.25
N ARG A 81 -2.52 8.05 9.04
CA ARG A 81 -3.61 8.39 9.98
C ARG A 81 -4.90 7.62 9.69
N LEU A 82 -4.88 6.73 8.72
CA LEU A 82 -6.03 5.89 8.39
C LEU A 82 -6.27 4.89 9.53
N ARG A 83 -7.50 4.84 10.00
CA ARG A 83 -7.92 3.94 11.07
C ARG A 83 -8.91 2.91 10.53
N GLU A 84 -9.30 1.98 11.37
CA GLU A 84 -10.10 0.79 11.04
C GLU A 84 -11.34 1.08 10.21
N LYS A 85 -12.07 2.18 10.53
CA LYS A 85 -13.27 2.56 9.77
C LYS A 85 -12.96 2.93 8.32
N HIS A 86 -11.86 3.67 8.10
CA HIS A 86 -11.39 4.03 6.76
C HIS A 86 -10.97 2.78 5.98
N LEU A 87 -10.20 1.91 6.63
CA LEU A 87 -9.73 0.67 6.03
C LEU A 87 -10.88 -0.30 5.73
N ASN A 88 -11.89 -0.38 6.59
CA ASN A 88 -13.11 -1.16 6.32
C ASN A 88 -13.83 -0.67 5.05
N ILE A 89 -13.93 0.65 4.85
CA ILE A 89 -14.51 1.23 3.63
C ILE A 89 -13.66 0.87 2.41
N TYR A 90 -12.34 1.00 2.52
CA TYR A 90 -11.39 0.66 1.46
C TYR A 90 -11.52 -0.82 1.04
N LEU A 91 -11.54 -1.75 2.01
CA LEU A 91 -11.70 -3.18 1.76
C LEU A 91 -13.04 -3.50 1.08
N LYS A 92 -14.13 -2.86 1.51
CA LYS A 92 -15.44 -3.00 0.88
C LYS A 92 -15.47 -2.47 -0.55
N SER A 93 -14.74 -1.40 -0.83
CA SER A 93 -14.57 -0.85 -2.18
C SER A 93 -13.83 -1.84 -3.09
N TRP A 94 -12.73 -2.42 -2.60
CA TRP A 94 -11.98 -3.43 -3.34
C TRP A 94 -12.83 -4.68 -3.64
N LEU A 95 -13.64 -5.14 -2.68
CA LEU A 95 -14.55 -6.27 -2.85
C LEU A 95 -15.63 -6.06 -3.93
N ARG A 96 -15.92 -4.81 -4.29
CA ARG A 96 -16.84 -4.45 -5.38
C ARG A 96 -16.19 -4.48 -6.77
N GLY A 97 -14.93 -4.88 -6.87
CA GLY A 97 -14.22 -5.04 -8.14
C GLY A 97 -13.38 -3.83 -8.55
N GLN A 98 -13.16 -2.88 -7.65
CA GLN A 98 -12.20 -1.79 -7.92
C GLN A 98 -10.76 -2.29 -7.74
N LYS A 99 -9.81 -1.65 -8.46
CA LYS A 99 -8.36 -1.89 -8.34
C LYS A 99 -7.93 -3.32 -8.66
N GLU A 100 -8.13 -3.69 -9.92
CA GLU A 100 -7.82 -5.04 -10.41
C GLU A 100 -6.34 -5.41 -10.33
N GLU A 101 -5.45 -4.42 -10.52
CA GLU A 101 -4.00 -4.61 -10.55
C GLU A 101 -3.36 -4.61 -9.14
N LEU A 102 -4.12 -4.29 -8.09
CA LEU A 102 -3.58 -4.22 -6.73
C LEU A 102 -3.07 -5.58 -6.27
N GLU A 103 -1.83 -5.61 -5.78
CA GLU A 103 -1.17 -6.77 -5.19
C GLU A 103 -0.90 -6.59 -3.70
N HIS A 104 -0.48 -5.40 -3.28
CA HIS A 104 -0.08 -5.19 -1.89
C HIS A 104 -0.37 -3.78 -1.40
N VAL A 105 -0.82 -3.68 -0.15
CA VAL A 105 -0.93 -2.40 0.60
C VAL A 105 -0.25 -2.56 1.94
N CYS A 106 0.62 -1.63 2.27
CA CYS A 106 1.28 -1.54 3.58
C CYS A 106 1.06 -0.16 4.17
N LEU A 107 0.40 -0.09 5.32
CA LEU A 107 0.16 1.16 6.04
C LEU A 107 0.73 1.05 7.44
N LEU A 108 1.72 1.87 7.76
CA LEU A 108 2.24 2.03 9.11
C LEU A 108 1.45 3.14 9.80
N ALA A 109 0.83 2.87 10.93
CA ALA A 109 0.09 3.88 11.66
C ALA A 109 1.02 4.97 12.19
N SER A 110 0.55 6.22 12.13
CA SER A 110 1.27 7.36 12.70
C SER A 110 1.43 7.19 14.21
N ARG A 111 2.63 7.35 14.70
CA ARG A 111 2.92 7.46 16.13
C ARG A 111 2.74 8.91 16.53
N ILE A 112 1.63 9.24 17.13
CA ILE A 112 1.38 10.59 17.67
C ILE A 112 2.29 10.82 18.88
N ASN A 113 2.54 9.79 19.69
CA ASN A 113 3.53 9.75 20.76
C ASN A 113 4.17 8.36 20.78
N TRP A 114 5.48 8.29 20.97
CA TRP A 114 6.24 7.03 21.06
C TRP A 114 5.78 6.13 22.22
N GLU A 115 5.00 6.67 23.15
CA GLU A 115 4.53 6.01 24.37
C GLU A 115 3.15 5.33 24.19
N GLU A 116 2.35 5.69 23.17
CA GLU A 116 1.03 5.11 22.95
C GLU A 116 0.91 4.50 21.54
N VAL A 117 1.32 3.26 21.44
CA VAL A 117 1.04 2.42 20.26
C VAL A 117 -0.38 1.91 20.36
N VAL A 118 -1.31 2.45 19.56
CA VAL A 118 -2.70 1.97 19.50
C VAL A 118 -2.84 0.93 18.38
N PRO A 119 -2.96 -0.36 18.72
CA PRO A 119 -3.14 -1.41 17.72
C PRO A 119 -4.45 -1.24 16.95
N TYR A 120 -4.53 -1.84 15.77
CA TYR A 120 -5.77 -1.86 15.01
C TYR A 120 -6.82 -2.76 15.67
N ASN A 121 -8.05 -2.24 15.81
CA ASN A 121 -9.17 -3.02 16.29
C ASN A 121 -9.78 -3.86 15.14
N LYS A 122 -9.54 -5.18 15.17
CA LYS A 122 -9.98 -6.10 14.13
C LYS A 122 -11.51 -6.17 13.97
N GLU A 123 -12.27 -6.07 15.06
CA GLU A 123 -13.74 -6.13 15.04
C GLU A 123 -14.32 -4.96 14.25
N VAL A 124 -13.71 -3.77 14.38
CA VAL A 124 -14.10 -2.58 13.63
C VAL A 124 -13.65 -2.69 12.18
N LEU A 125 -12.40 -3.13 11.95
CA LEU A 125 -11.81 -3.29 10.63
C LEU A 125 -12.58 -4.30 9.78
N LEU A 126 -12.93 -5.46 10.34
CA LEU A 126 -13.56 -6.57 9.63
C LEU A 126 -15.10 -6.53 9.67
N LYS A 127 -15.68 -5.48 10.25
CA LYS A 127 -17.12 -5.37 10.41
C LYS A 127 -17.89 -5.51 9.08
N GLY A 128 -18.74 -6.54 9.02
CA GLY A 128 -19.57 -6.82 7.85
C GLY A 128 -18.80 -7.43 6.66
N LEU A 129 -17.58 -7.93 6.89
CA LEU A 129 -16.82 -8.74 5.94
C LEU A 129 -16.93 -10.21 6.31
N LYS A 130 -17.03 -11.09 5.31
CA LYS A 130 -16.90 -12.54 5.51
C LYS A 130 -15.43 -12.89 5.40
N TYR A 131 -14.85 -13.49 6.43
CA TYR A 131 -13.44 -13.84 6.48
C TYR A 131 -13.23 -15.20 7.13
N THR A 132 -12.07 -15.81 6.88
CA THR A 132 -11.57 -17.00 7.57
C THR A 132 -10.29 -16.61 8.29
N THR A 133 -10.18 -16.94 9.57
CA THR A 133 -8.93 -16.74 10.32
C THR A 133 -7.92 -17.82 9.93
N VAL A 134 -6.72 -17.42 9.59
CA VAL A 134 -5.57 -18.30 9.34
C VAL A 134 -4.77 -18.36 10.64
N SER A 135 -4.38 -19.57 11.06
CA SER A 135 -3.55 -19.76 12.26
C SER A 135 -2.15 -19.14 12.08
N ASP A 136 -1.60 -18.57 13.14
CA ASP A 136 -0.24 -18.00 13.15
C ASP A 136 0.85 -19.07 12.94
N ASP A 137 0.51 -20.35 13.10
CA ASP A 137 1.40 -21.48 12.78
C ASP A 137 1.50 -21.75 11.27
N VAL A 138 0.58 -21.18 10.49
CA VAL A 138 0.55 -21.33 9.03
C VAL A 138 1.37 -20.21 8.40
N GLU A 139 2.48 -20.58 7.76
CA GLU A 139 3.30 -19.68 6.97
C GLU A 139 3.02 -19.87 5.49
N ARG A 140 2.82 -18.77 4.76
CA ARG A 140 2.61 -18.74 3.32
C ARG A 140 3.59 -17.77 2.68
N LEU A 141 4.07 -18.08 1.49
CA LEU A 141 4.98 -17.21 0.74
C LEU A 141 4.18 -16.38 -0.26
N PHE A 142 4.24 -15.07 -0.11
CA PHE A 142 3.66 -14.12 -1.05
C PHE A 142 4.74 -13.62 -2.01
N TYR A 143 4.49 -13.75 -3.31
CA TYR A 143 5.42 -13.35 -4.36
C TYR A 143 4.98 -11.99 -4.91
N CYS A 144 5.79 -10.98 -4.70
CA CYS A 144 5.55 -9.63 -5.21
C CYS A 144 6.04 -9.50 -6.65
N SER A 145 5.22 -8.92 -7.53
CA SER A 145 5.68 -8.60 -8.90
C SER A 145 6.75 -7.49 -8.90
N VAL A 146 6.69 -6.62 -7.89
CA VAL A 146 7.64 -5.53 -7.66
C VAL A 146 8.42 -5.80 -6.37
N PRO A 147 9.76 -5.68 -6.37
CA PRO A 147 10.55 -5.80 -5.14
C PRO A 147 10.14 -4.72 -4.13
N ASP A 148 10.13 -5.06 -2.84
CA ASP A 148 9.99 -4.07 -1.76
C ASP A 148 11.19 -3.10 -1.71
N THR A 149 11.22 -2.23 -0.70
CA THR A 149 12.31 -1.27 -0.49
C THR A 149 13.67 -1.95 -0.25
N ASP A 150 13.65 -3.17 0.30
CA ASP A 150 14.84 -3.98 0.57
C ASP A 150 15.23 -4.87 -0.63
N GLY A 151 14.53 -4.76 -1.76
CA GLY A 151 14.76 -5.56 -2.97
C GLY A 151 14.21 -6.98 -2.90
N LYS A 152 13.41 -7.31 -1.86
CA LYS A 152 12.81 -8.64 -1.69
C LYS A 152 11.57 -8.77 -2.56
N ARG A 153 11.44 -9.93 -3.20
CA ARG A 153 10.26 -10.29 -3.99
C ARG A 153 9.37 -11.34 -3.32
N VAL A 154 9.81 -11.86 -2.19
CA VAL A 154 9.08 -12.91 -1.45
C VAL A 154 8.92 -12.47 0.00
N VAL A 155 7.68 -12.45 0.45
CA VAL A 155 7.31 -12.11 1.83
C VAL A 155 6.70 -13.35 2.48
N ALA A 156 7.25 -13.78 3.62
CA ALA A 156 6.66 -14.83 4.44
C ALA A 156 5.52 -14.22 5.29
N ILE A 157 4.32 -14.72 5.11
CA ILE A 157 3.11 -14.27 5.80
C ILE A 157 2.70 -15.35 6.78
N LYS A 158 2.55 -14.99 8.05
CA LYS A 158 2.01 -15.88 9.10
C LYS A 158 0.64 -15.41 9.55
N GLY A 159 -0.29 -16.35 9.64
CA GLY A 159 -1.63 -16.08 10.11
C GLY A 159 -2.43 -15.10 9.23
N GLY A 160 -3.31 -14.33 9.88
CA GLY A 160 -4.10 -13.28 9.27
C GLY A 160 -5.55 -13.63 8.98
N TYR A 161 -6.20 -12.82 8.17
CA TYR A 161 -7.63 -12.93 7.84
C TYR A 161 -7.80 -13.00 6.33
N ASP A 162 -8.21 -14.16 5.86
CA ASP A 162 -8.48 -14.42 4.45
C ASP A 162 -9.87 -13.96 4.07
N ILE A 163 -9.96 -13.15 3.03
CA ILE A 163 -11.22 -12.64 2.49
C ILE A 163 -11.26 -12.91 1.00
N ARG A 164 -12.38 -13.45 0.52
CA ARG A 164 -12.55 -13.80 -0.90
C ARG A 164 -13.54 -12.88 -1.58
N ARG A 165 -13.13 -12.32 -2.71
CA ARG A 165 -14.00 -11.55 -3.60
C ARG A 165 -14.93 -12.49 -4.39
N LYS A 166 -16.04 -11.96 -4.93
CA LYS A 166 -17.02 -12.76 -5.68
C LYS A 166 -16.48 -13.46 -6.93
N ASP A 167 -15.45 -12.88 -7.54
CA ASP A 167 -14.75 -13.45 -8.71
C ASP A 167 -13.72 -14.53 -8.34
N GLY A 168 -13.63 -14.89 -7.06
CA GLY A 168 -12.73 -15.91 -6.55
C GLY A 168 -11.39 -15.36 -6.03
N ARG A 169 -11.02 -14.12 -6.34
CA ARG A 169 -9.75 -13.52 -5.91
C ARG A 169 -9.67 -13.45 -4.38
N LEU A 170 -8.56 -13.93 -3.85
CA LEU A 170 -8.29 -13.98 -2.42
C LEU A 170 -7.39 -12.83 -2.01
N PHE A 171 -7.60 -12.25 -0.84
CA PHE A 171 -6.60 -11.45 -0.16
C PHE A 171 -6.52 -11.80 1.32
N THR A 172 -5.35 -11.57 1.91
CA THR A 172 -5.08 -11.76 3.33
C THR A 172 -4.79 -10.42 3.97
N ILE A 173 -5.44 -10.13 5.10
CA ILE A 173 -5.11 -9.00 5.96
C ILE A 173 -4.22 -9.50 7.09
N VAL A 174 -3.11 -8.82 7.32
CA VAL A 174 -2.23 -9.02 8.47
C VAL A 174 -2.20 -7.75 9.30
N LEU A 175 -2.41 -7.89 10.61
CA LEU A 175 -2.32 -6.80 11.57
C LEU A 175 -1.17 -7.08 12.50
N GLN A 176 -0.20 -6.18 12.58
CA GLN A 176 0.88 -6.23 13.55
C GLN A 176 0.58 -5.24 14.68
N ASN A 177 0.74 -5.69 15.93
CA ASN A 177 0.36 -4.90 17.11
C ASN A 177 1.55 -4.15 17.72
N ASP A 178 2.75 -4.70 17.69
CA ASP A 178 3.96 -4.08 18.27
C ASP A 178 4.36 -2.80 17.51
N PHE A 179 4.11 -2.83 16.21
CA PHE A 179 4.13 -1.70 15.31
C PHE A 179 2.79 -1.68 14.58
N PRO A 180 1.84 -0.78 14.91
CA PRO A 180 0.54 -0.79 14.29
C PRO A 180 0.67 -0.70 12.77
N ARG A 181 0.62 -1.87 12.15
CA ARG A 181 0.79 -2.05 10.73
C ARG A 181 -0.40 -2.82 10.19
N PHE A 182 -0.97 -2.27 9.15
CA PHE A 182 -1.97 -2.94 8.33
C PHE A 182 -1.31 -3.36 7.03
N GLU A 183 -1.41 -4.63 6.71
CA GLU A 183 -1.00 -5.14 5.40
C GLU A 183 -2.14 -5.90 4.75
N MET A 184 -2.27 -5.73 3.44
CA MET A 184 -3.21 -6.45 2.59
C MET A 184 -2.41 -7.07 1.43
N PHE A 185 -2.45 -8.39 1.32
CA PHE A 185 -1.79 -9.17 0.28
C PHE A 185 -2.86 -9.78 -0.64
N VAL A 186 -2.86 -9.42 -1.90
CA VAL A 186 -3.80 -9.94 -2.90
C VAL A 186 -3.13 -11.06 -3.67
N TRP A 187 -3.63 -12.28 -3.48
CA TRP A 187 -3.06 -13.47 -4.11
C TRP A 187 -3.37 -13.50 -5.61
N SER A 188 -2.37 -13.81 -6.42
CA SER A 188 -2.59 -14.14 -7.82
C SER A 188 -3.18 -15.56 -7.92
N ASN A 189 -3.87 -15.85 -9.03
CA ASN A 189 -4.46 -17.18 -9.24
C ASN A 189 -3.40 -18.28 -9.40
N ASP A 190 -2.13 -17.90 -9.54
CA ASP A 190 -0.99 -18.80 -9.75
C ASP A 190 -0.16 -19.02 -8.47
N GLN A 191 -0.60 -18.48 -7.31
CA GLN A 191 0.05 -18.60 -6.00
C GLN A 191 -0.70 -19.52 -5.05
#